data_ff989f2cb1696b69ffbcd5a325efdbb4
#
_entry.id   ff989f2cb1696b69ffbcd5a325efdbb4
#
_cell.length_a   1.000
_cell.length_b   1.000
_cell.length_c   1.000
_cell.angle_alpha   90.00
_cell.angle_beta   90.00
_cell.angle_gamma   90.00
#
_symmetry.space_group_name_H-M   'P 1'
#
loop_
_entity.id
_entity.type
_entity.pdbx_description
1 polymer ?
#
loop_
_entity_poly.entity_id
_entity_poly.type
_entity_poly.pdbx_seq_one_letter_code
_entity_poly.pdbx_strand_id
1 'polypeptide(L)'
;MPLKLVIGPEAILSYRRLAYTPWHAIAEFVDNSTQSCFDNREALDSQMSSEQDKVLSVSVVYDRREGFLRVVDNAMGMSLEELERALHVALPPPRTDGRSKYGMGMKTAACWLGNRWTITTKKLGDDHEHSVTVDVEEVAAGNDGGVVYSKRAKPRGNHYTILQVVEMHRVFHGNTIRKIRDFLRSMYRSDLRNGILRLRWREQELTWGRTEEQLYVGKDGQRFRKEFEFEVDGKAVTGWVGILDRGSRADAGFSILQADRVIMGWPDAWRPSSLFGQLLGSNDLVNQRLLGEIHLDGFEVSHTKDSILWRGTQEEEVERKLRKECGDYRDFARLRRKGKEEQRGPSDLEVKAALEEVEKELLSPEMVDKINISVVPSPEIIEANKDRIIDSVRGSGKAAAEGRIGSEPAGIRWKIFLEGMSPNDPYVVGESAKGDEITVIVNKSHPYWASRLSTAGSVEDYLRQCVYDSVAEWQARAKAAAIDPDTIKLLKDQLLRVPLLMEVHEEEGSRGGPSVGREDGASQAVVEAAH
;
A
#
# COMPACT_ATOMS: atom_id res chain seq x y z
N MET A 1 -1.28 34.03 -45.89
CA MET A 1 -2.36 33.11 -45.49
C MET A 1 -1.95 32.42 -44.21
N PRO A 2 -2.78 32.36 -43.18
CA PRO A 2 -2.44 31.57 -41.98
C PRO A 2 -2.40 30.09 -42.34
N LEU A 3 -1.35 29.39 -41.91
CA LEU A 3 -1.26 27.94 -42.01
C LEU A 3 -2.27 27.33 -41.07
N LYS A 4 -2.99 26.32 -41.56
CA LYS A 4 -3.96 25.56 -40.75
C LYS A 4 -3.42 24.14 -40.56
N LEU A 5 -3.49 23.62 -39.31
CA LEU A 5 -3.27 22.21 -39.05
C LEU A 5 -4.48 21.43 -39.56
N VAL A 6 -4.27 20.48 -40.45
CA VAL A 6 -5.31 19.61 -41.00
C VAL A 6 -5.01 18.17 -40.54
N ILE A 7 -5.99 17.53 -39.95
CA ILE A 7 -5.92 16.11 -39.54
C ILE A 7 -6.68 15.30 -40.59
N GLY A 8 -5.98 14.44 -41.32
CA GLY A 8 -6.58 13.55 -42.31
C GLY A 8 -7.32 12.36 -41.68
N PRO A 9 -8.20 11.70 -42.43
CA PRO A 9 -9.00 10.56 -41.97
C PRO A 9 -8.11 9.36 -41.56
N GLU A 10 -6.93 9.22 -42.12
CA GLU A 10 -5.96 8.19 -41.75
C GLU A 10 -5.51 8.25 -40.26
N ALA A 11 -5.73 9.39 -39.59
CA ALA A 11 -5.40 9.54 -38.16
C ALA A 11 -6.07 8.47 -37.28
N ILE A 12 -7.23 7.94 -37.69
CA ILE A 12 -7.93 6.86 -36.97
C ILE A 12 -7.10 5.59 -36.87
N LEU A 13 -6.21 5.30 -37.84
CA LEU A 13 -5.32 4.15 -37.83
C LEU A 13 -4.28 4.20 -36.71
N SER A 14 -3.97 5.42 -36.23
CA SER A 14 -3.03 5.58 -35.10
C SER A 14 -3.56 4.95 -33.82
N TYR A 15 -4.87 4.80 -33.65
CA TYR A 15 -5.48 4.19 -32.48
C TYR A 15 -5.16 2.70 -32.33
N ARG A 16 -4.83 2.00 -33.41
CA ARG A 16 -4.37 0.60 -33.38
C ARG A 16 -3.02 0.43 -32.64
N ARG A 17 -2.22 1.52 -32.56
CA ARG A 17 -0.86 1.54 -31.99
C ARG A 17 -0.83 2.05 -30.54
N LEU A 18 -1.97 2.40 -29.96
CA LEU A 18 -2.03 2.82 -28.57
C LEU A 18 -1.58 1.69 -27.62
N ALA A 19 -0.96 2.08 -26.52
CA ALA A 19 -0.43 1.14 -25.53
C ALA A 19 -1.54 0.59 -24.61
N TYR A 20 -2.65 0.12 -25.18
CA TYR A 20 -3.69 -0.54 -24.42
C TYR A 20 -3.30 -1.97 -24.05
N THR A 21 -3.74 -2.39 -22.87
CA THR A 21 -3.91 -3.82 -22.58
C THR A 21 -5.36 -4.23 -22.85
N PRO A 22 -5.65 -5.52 -23.10
CA PRO A 22 -7.01 -5.97 -23.36
C PRO A 22 -8.04 -5.58 -22.29
N TRP A 23 -7.63 -5.62 -21.01
CA TRP A 23 -8.52 -5.26 -19.91
C TRP A 23 -8.79 -3.75 -19.82
N HIS A 24 -7.79 -2.88 -20.10
CA HIS A 24 -8.02 -1.44 -20.14
C HIS A 24 -8.91 -1.03 -21.33
N ALA A 25 -8.71 -1.65 -22.50
CA ALA A 25 -9.60 -1.39 -23.63
C ALA A 25 -11.06 -1.79 -23.37
N ILE A 26 -11.30 -2.95 -22.74
CA ILE A 26 -12.65 -3.39 -22.35
C ILE A 26 -13.20 -2.50 -21.24
N ALA A 27 -12.37 -2.05 -20.30
CA ALA A 27 -12.78 -1.15 -19.22
C ALA A 27 -13.32 0.19 -19.74
N GLU A 28 -12.84 0.72 -20.87
CA GLU A 28 -13.40 1.95 -21.46
C GLU A 28 -14.89 1.80 -21.79
N PHE A 29 -15.35 0.61 -22.16
CA PHE A 29 -16.78 0.36 -22.41
C PHE A 29 -17.57 0.27 -21.10
N VAL A 30 -17.02 -0.40 -20.09
CA VAL A 30 -17.64 -0.50 -18.76
C VAL A 30 -17.68 0.87 -18.07
N ASP A 31 -16.64 1.69 -18.22
CA ASP A 31 -16.62 3.07 -17.70
C ASP A 31 -17.77 3.91 -18.29
N ASN A 32 -18.04 3.78 -19.60
CA ASN A 32 -19.14 4.48 -20.24
C ASN A 32 -20.50 4.00 -19.72
N SER A 33 -20.68 2.70 -19.52
CA SER A 33 -21.89 2.14 -18.94
C SER A 33 -22.12 2.63 -17.51
N THR A 34 -21.07 2.63 -16.67
CA THR A 34 -21.15 3.13 -15.29
C THR A 34 -21.41 4.63 -15.25
N GLN A 35 -20.76 5.42 -16.11
CA GLN A 35 -20.98 6.87 -16.20
C GLN A 35 -22.42 7.17 -16.62
N SER A 36 -22.92 6.51 -17.67
CA SER A 36 -24.31 6.69 -18.13
C SER A 36 -25.32 6.37 -17.03
N CYS A 37 -25.08 5.32 -16.25
CA CYS A 37 -25.93 4.96 -15.11
C CYS A 37 -25.90 6.02 -14.00
N PHE A 38 -24.70 6.51 -13.61
CA PHE A 38 -24.57 7.53 -12.56
C PHE A 38 -25.19 8.86 -12.97
N ASP A 39 -24.97 9.30 -14.19
CA ASP A 39 -25.49 10.57 -14.69
C ASP A 39 -27.03 10.60 -14.80
N ASN A 40 -27.66 9.43 -14.93
CA ASN A 40 -29.08 9.29 -15.13
C ASN A 40 -29.78 8.47 -14.02
N ARG A 41 -29.18 8.38 -12.85
CA ARG A 41 -29.62 7.50 -11.76
C ARG A 41 -31.07 7.72 -11.36
N GLU A 42 -31.47 8.98 -11.15
CA GLU A 42 -32.85 9.32 -10.75
C GLU A 42 -33.90 8.91 -11.80
N ALA A 43 -33.57 9.13 -13.08
CA ALA A 43 -34.46 8.76 -14.16
C ALA A 43 -34.63 7.23 -14.30
N LEU A 44 -33.52 6.49 -14.14
CA LEU A 44 -33.55 5.03 -14.19
C LEU A 44 -34.32 4.46 -12.99
N ASP A 45 -34.03 4.91 -11.75
CA ASP A 45 -34.68 4.44 -10.54
C ASP A 45 -36.18 4.69 -10.50
N SER A 46 -36.65 5.78 -11.15
CA SER A 46 -38.08 6.10 -11.24
C SER A 46 -38.88 5.18 -12.14
N GLN A 47 -38.23 4.53 -13.11
CA GLN A 47 -38.87 3.66 -14.10
C GLN A 47 -38.73 2.17 -13.75
N MET A 48 -37.85 1.80 -12.82
CA MET A 48 -37.56 0.42 -12.47
C MET A 48 -38.49 -0.08 -11.37
N SER A 49 -39.17 -1.20 -11.64
CA SER A 49 -40.19 -1.77 -10.74
C SER A 49 -39.62 -2.59 -9.57
N SER A 50 -38.39 -3.09 -9.68
CA SER A 50 -37.77 -3.91 -8.67
C SER A 50 -36.36 -3.43 -8.34
N GLU A 51 -35.91 -3.68 -7.10
CA GLU A 51 -34.54 -3.35 -6.66
C GLU A 51 -33.47 -4.09 -7.48
N GLN A 52 -33.80 -5.26 -8.04
CA GLN A 52 -32.87 -6.02 -8.89
C GLN A 52 -32.66 -5.35 -10.25
N ASP A 53 -33.66 -4.67 -10.76
CA ASP A 53 -33.61 -3.94 -12.05
C ASP A 53 -32.81 -2.64 -11.90
N LYS A 54 -32.74 -2.06 -10.69
CA LYS A 54 -31.98 -0.85 -10.38
C LYS A 54 -30.46 -1.05 -10.40
N VAL A 55 -29.98 -2.29 -10.40
CA VAL A 55 -28.55 -2.59 -10.46
C VAL A 55 -28.07 -2.50 -11.90
N LEU A 56 -27.03 -1.69 -12.14
CA LEU A 56 -26.36 -1.68 -13.44
C LEU A 56 -25.83 -3.08 -13.75
N SER A 57 -26.26 -3.65 -14.85
CA SER A 57 -25.78 -4.94 -15.35
C SER A 57 -24.97 -4.74 -16.62
N VAL A 58 -23.69 -5.16 -16.58
CA VAL A 58 -22.80 -5.13 -17.74
C VAL A 58 -22.32 -6.54 -18.05
N SER A 59 -22.55 -7.00 -19.28
CA SER A 59 -22.14 -8.31 -19.76
C SER A 59 -21.08 -8.19 -20.85
N VAL A 60 -19.95 -8.85 -20.67
CA VAL A 60 -18.86 -8.95 -21.66
C VAL A 60 -18.85 -10.34 -22.24
N VAL A 61 -19.03 -10.46 -23.55
CA VAL A 61 -19.01 -11.72 -24.29
C VAL A 61 -17.90 -11.67 -25.32
N TYR A 62 -16.95 -12.57 -25.19
CA TYR A 62 -15.92 -12.81 -26.21
C TYR A 62 -16.12 -14.19 -26.80
N ASP A 63 -16.28 -14.24 -28.12
CA ASP A 63 -16.33 -15.48 -28.88
C ASP A 63 -15.13 -15.57 -29.81
N ARG A 64 -14.26 -16.55 -29.55
CA ARG A 64 -13.04 -16.78 -30.35
C ARG A 64 -13.36 -17.40 -31.72
N ARG A 65 -14.42 -18.21 -31.81
CA ARG A 65 -14.76 -18.92 -33.06
C ARG A 65 -15.39 -17.96 -34.05
N GLU A 66 -16.33 -17.17 -33.56
CA GLU A 66 -17.03 -16.16 -34.33
C GLU A 66 -16.22 -14.86 -34.48
N GLY A 67 -15.13 -14.70 -33.74
CA GLY A 67 -14.20 -13.58 -33.87
C GLY A 67 -14.77 -12.24 -33.42
N PHE A 68 -15.58 -12.21 -32.34
CA PHE A 68 -16.15 -10.97 -31.84
C PHE A 68 -15.96 -10.77 -30.33
N LEU A 69 -15.97 -9.49 -29.93
CA LEU A 69 -16.18 -9.03 -28.56
C LEU A 69 -17.45 -8.18 -28.51
N ARG A 70 -18.32 -8.44 -27.54
CA ARG A 70 -19.56 -7.70 -27.32
C ARG A 70 -19.67 -7.29 -25.85
N VAL A 71 -20.01 -6.03 -25.61
CA VAL A 71 -20.36 -5.48 -24.29
C VAL A 71 -21.79 -4.99 -24.34
N VAL A 72 -22.60 -5.40 -23.38
CA VAL A 72 -24.02 -5.07 -23.27
C VAL A 72 -24.27 -4.52 -21.88
N ASP A 73 -25.00 -3.40 -21.81
CA ASP A 73 -25.42 -2.83 -20.54
C ASP A 73 -26.94 -2.53 -20.53
N ASN A 74 -27.47 -2.29 -19.33
CA ASN A 74 -28.82 -1.79 -19.09
C ASN A 74 -28.80 -0.33 -18.57
N ALA A 75 -27.80 0.46 -18.95
CA ALA A 75 -27.73 1.88 -18.63
C ALA A 75 -28.78 2.68 -19.41
N MET A 76 -28.77 4.00 -19.29
CA MET A 76 -29.80 4.89 -19.89
C MET A 76 -29.96 4.72 -21.40
N GLY A 77 -28.91 4.29 -22.12
CA GLY A 77 -28.83 4.36 -23.57
C GLY A 77 -28.61 5.79 -24.07
N MET A 78 -28.62 5.97 -25.40
CA MET A 78 -28.38 7.27 -26.06
C MET A 78 -29.50 7.60 -27.06
N SER A 79 -29.90 8.88 -27.09
CA SER A 79 -30.67 9.45 -28.21
C SER A 79 -29.80 9.54 -29.47
N LEU A 80 -30.39 9.87 -30.62
CA LEU A 80 -29.62 10.08 -31.84
C LEU A 80 -28.57 11.19 -31.67
N GLU A 81 -28.96 12.31 -31.07
CA GLU A 81 -28.06 13.45 -30.81
C GLU A 81 -26.90 13.08 -29.88
N GLU A 82 -27.17 12.33 -28.83
CA GLU A 82 -26.13 11.84 -27.92
C GLU A 82 -25.20 10.82 -28.60
N LEU A 83 -25.74 9.97 -29.48
CA LEU A 83 -24.96 9.02 -30.27
C LEU A 83 -24.04 9.75 -31.26
N GLU A 84 -24.57 10.74 -31.99
CA GLU A 84 -23.78 11.59 -32.90
C GLU A 84 -22.65 12.27 -32.14
N ARG A 85 -22.93 12.86 -30.98
CA ARG A 85 -21.92 13.45 -30.11
C ARG A 85 -20.88 12.42 -29.66
N ALA A 86 -21.30 11.21 -29.30
CA ALA A 86 -20.41 10.13 -28.88
C ALA A 86 -19.45 9.67 -29.99
N LEU A 87 -19.79 9.87 -31.25
CA LEU A 87 -18.93 9.58 -32.40
C LEU A 87 -17.87 10.67 -32.65
N HIS A 88 -18.08 11.90 -32.18
CA HIS A 88 -17.06 12.94 -32.30
C HIS A 88 -15.80 12.58 -31.48
N VAL A 89 -14.63 12.62 -32.13
CA VAL A 89 -13.36 12.34 -31.48
C VAL A 89 -12.91 13.55 -30.66
N ALA A 90 -12.41 13.31 -29.43
CA ALA A 90 -11.91 14.34 -28.53
C ALA A 90 -12.93 15.44 -28.17
N LEU A 91 -14.23 15.11 -28.23
CA LEU A 91 -15.28 15.95 -27.67
C LEU A 91 -15.61 15.45 -26.26
N PRO A 92 -15.21 16.18 -25.20
CA PRO A 92 -15.47 15.77 -23.83
C PRO A 92 -16.97 15.63 -23.55
N PRO A 93 -17.37 14.71 -22.65
CA PRO A 93 -18.76 14.62 -22.20
C PRO A 93 -19.16 15.91 -21.45
N PRO A 94 -20.48 16.17 -21.28
CA PRO A 94 -20.97 17.34 -20.54
C PRO A 94 -20.47 17.39 -19.08
N ARG A 95 -20.22 16.23 -18.49
CA ARG A 95 -19.62 16.07 -17.16
C ARG A 95 -18.26 15.41 -17.30
N THR A 96 -17.23 15.98 -16.66
CA THR A 96 -15.84 15.51 -16.70
C THR A 96 -15.31 15.11 -15.33
N ASP A 97 -16.15 15.20 -14.30
CA ASP A 97 -15.85 14.82 -12.91
C ASP A 97 -15.95 13.30 -12.63
N GLY A 98 -16.49 12.54 -13.59
CA GLY A 98 -16.64 11.10 -13.50
C GLY A 98 -15.53 10.28 -14.17
N ARG A 99 -15.89 9.06 -14.57
CA ARG A 99 -14.98 8.08 -15.21
C ARG A 99 -14.70 8.38 -16.67
N SER A 100 -15.64 9.01 -17.38
CA SER A 100 -15.48 9.39 -18.80
C SER A 100 -15.10 10.86 -18.89
N LYS A 101 -13.80 11.15 -19.13
CA LYS A 101 -13.26 12.53 -19.09
C LYS A 101 -12.95 13.13 -20.45
N TYR A 102 -12.44 12.32 -21.39
CA TYR A 102 -11.78 12.84 -22.59
C TYR A 102 -12.59 12.67 -23.88
N GLY A 103 -13.70 11.96 -23.85
CA GLY A 103 -14.54 11.70 -25.03
C GLY A 103 -13.84 10.88 -26.13
N MET A 104 -12.77 10.15 -25.79
CA MET A 104 -11.96 9.37 -26.74
C MET A 104 -12.01 7.86 -26.47
N GLY A 105 -12.10 7.43 -25.20
CA GLY A 105 -11.83 6.08 -24.75
C GLY A 105 -12.56 4.98 -25.51
N MET A 106 -13.87 5.11 -25.71
CA MET A 106 -14.67 4.12 -26.45
C MET A 106 -14.16 3.92 -27.89
N LYS A 107 -13.92 5.01 -28.62
CA LYS A 107 -13.50 4.97 -30.03
C LYS A 107 -12.10 4.40 -30.18
N THR A 108 -11.17 4.87 -29.36
CA THR A 108 -9.78 4.40 -29.38
C THR A 108 -9.69 2.93 -28.99
N ALA A 109 -10.44 2.48 -27.97
CA ALA A 109 -10.50 1.09 -27.56
C ALA A 109 -11.13 0.19 -28.62
N ALA A 110 -12.23 0.62 -29.25
CA ALA A 110 -12.87 -0.14 -30.32
C ALA A 110 -11.96 -0.33 -31.53
N CYS A 111 -11.31 0.75 -32.00
CA CYS A 111 -10.34 0.70 -33.10
C CYS A 111 -9.08 -0.12 -32.75
N TRP A 112 -8.67 -0.12 -31.48
CA TRP A 112 -7.55 -0.94 -31.01
C TRP A 112 -7.88 -2.43 -31.00
N LEU A 113 -9.13 -2.79 -30.68
CA LEU A 113 -9.59 -4.17 -30.60
C LEU A 113 -9.84 -4.78 -31.97
N GLY A 114 -10.44 -4.05 -32.92
CA GLY A 114 -10.79 -4.62 -34.21
C GLY A 114 -11.01 -3.56 -35.30
N ASN A 115 -11.20 -4.04 -36.52
CA ASN A 115 -11.37 -3.19 -37.70
C ASN A 115 -12.79 -2.66 -37.85
N ARG A 116 -13.79 -3.44 -37.46
CA ARG A 116 -15.19 -3.04 -37.56
C ARG A 116 -15.89 -3.12 -36.20
N TRP A 117 -16.61 -2.04 -35.85
CA TRP A 117 -17.35 -2.02 -34.61
C TRP A 117 -18.73 -1.36 -34.79
N THR A 118 -19.68 -1.83 -33.99
CA THR A 118 -21.08 -1.38 -34.04
C THR A 118 -21.52 -0.96 -32.64
N ILE A 119 -22.14 0.20 -32.53
CA ILE A 119 -22.91 0.64 -31.36
C ILE A 119 -24.38 0.53 -31.70
N THR A 120 -25.12 -0.23 -30.92
CA THR A 120 -26.58 -0.26 -30.94
C THR A 120 -27.09 0.23 -29.60
N THR A 121 -27.86 1.30 -29.59
CA THR A 121 -28.31 1.93 -28.35
C THR A 121 -29.78 2.28 -28.39
N LYS A 122 -30.43 2.15 -27.25
CA LYS A 122 -31.85 2.49 -27.06
C LYS A 122 -31.97 3.29 -25.76
N LYS A 123 -32.36 4.55 -25.91
CA LYS A 123 -32.56 5.43 -24.74
C LYS A 123 -33.91 5.18 -24.10
N LEU A 124 -33.98 5.18 -22.79
CA LEU A 124 -35.21 5.12 -22.02
C LEU A 124 -36.13 6.28 -22.43
N GLY A 125 -37.41 5.98 -22.74
CA GLY A 125 -38.41 6.95 -23.15
C GLY A 125 -38.43 7.26 -24.63
N ASP A 126 -37.42 6.91 -25.43
CA ASP A 126 -37.41 7.09 -26.88
C ASP A 126 -38.24 6.01 -27.61
N ASP A 127 -38.63 6.27 -28.85
CA ASP A 127 -39.39 5.32 -29.67
C ASP A 127 -38.49 4.47 -30.58
N HIS A 128 -37.20 4.79 -30.68
CA HIS A 128 -36.29 4.15 -31.61
C HIS A 128 -35.01 3.65 -30.93
N GLU A 129 -34.52 2.53 -31.42
CA GLU A 129 -33.15 2.04 -31.29
C GLU A 129 -32.33 2.62 -32.44
N HIS A 130 -31.14 3.10 -32.15
CA HIS A 130 -30.20 3.62 -33.12
C HIS A 130 -28.98 2.69 -33.20
N SER A 131 -28.50 2.43 -34.42
CA SER A 131 -27.33 1.60 -34.63
C SER A 131 -26.38 2.28 -35.62
N VAL A 132 -25.09 2.34 -35.23
CA VAL A 132 -24.03 2.86 -36.09
C VAL A 132 -22.92 1.83 -36.17
N THR A 133 -22.54 1.48 -37.39
CA THR A 133 -21.38 0.62 -37.67
C THR A 133 -20.28 1.46 -38.29
N VAL A 134 -19.08 1.33 -37.78
CA VAL A 134 -17.87 1.99 -38.25
C VAL A 134 -16.89 0.94 -38.75
N ASP A 135 -16.48 1.09 -40.00
CA ASP A 135 -15.38 0.36 -40.64
C ASP A 135 -14.15 1.27 -40.64
N VAL A 136 -13.13 0.91 -39.87
CA VAL A 136 -11.96 1.74 -39.62
C VAL A 136 -11.12 1.94 -40.89
N GLU A 137 -11.04 0.94 -41.78
CA GLU A 137 -10.28 1.05 -43.02
C GLU A 137 -10.98 1.92 -44.05
N GLU A 138 -12.30 1.76 -44.19
CA GLU A 138 -13.10 2.59 -45.07
C GLU A 138 -13.09 4.07 -44.61
N VAL A 139 -13.19 4.32 -43.31
CA VAL A 139 -13.08 5.68 -42.74
C VAL A 139 -11.68 6.26 -43.02
N ALA A 140 -10.63 5.47 -42.83
CA ALA A 140 -9.26 5.91 -43.09
C ALA A 140 -9.00 6.21 -44.57
N ALA A 141 -9.62 5.46 -45.47
CA ALA A 141 -9.57 5.70 -46.90
C ALA A 141 -10.38 6.95 -47.35
N GLY A 142 -11.15 7.56 -46.43
CA GLY A 142 -12.01 8.70 -46.73
C GLY A 142 -13.29 8.34 -47.50
N ASN A 143 -13.71 7.09 -47.41
CA ASN A 143 -14.90 6.59 -48.11
C ASN A 143 -16.17 6.90 -47.30
N ASP A 144 -17.23 7.39 -47.99
CA ASP A 144 -18.53 7.72 -47.36
C ASP A 144 -19.22 6.49 -46.75
N GLY A 145 -18.90 5.28 -47.19
CA GLY A 145 -19.42 4.01 -46.64
C GLY A 145 -18.79 3.57 -45.32
N GLY A 146 -17.77 4.28 -44.82
CA GLY A 146 -17.06 3.93 -43.58
C GLY A 146 -17.91 4.05 -42.29
N VAL A 147 -19.01 4.78 -42.33
CA VAL A 147 -19.96 4.92 -41.22
C VAL A 147 -21.40 4.66 -41.72
N VAL A 148 -22.01 3.59 -41.22
CA VAL A 148 -23.38 3.20 -41.63
C VAL A 148 -24.34 3.34 -40.45
N TYR A 149 -25.40 4.12 -40.64
CA TYR A 149 -26.43 4.33 -39.64
C TYR A 149 -27.73 3.58 -40.02
N SER A 150 -28.40 3.05 -38.99
CA SER A 150 -29.75 2.49 -39.11
C SER A 150 -30.59 2.77 -37.85
N LYS A 151 -31.91 2.77 -38.00
CA LYS A 151 -32.83 2.91 -36.86
C LYS A 151 -33.95 1.88 -36.93
N ARG A 152 -34.49 1.52 -35.77
CA ARG A 152 -35.55 0.55 -35.63
C ARG A 152 -36.50 0.95 -34.50
N ALA A 153 -37.83 0.85 -34.72
CA ALA A 153 -38.79 1.11 -33.65
C ALA A 153 -38.66 0.09 -32.50
N LYS A 154 -38.70 0.57 -31.26
CA LYS A 154 -38.60 -0.22 -30.04
C LYS A 154 -39.50 0.33 -28.93
N PRO A 155 -40.00 -0.51 -28.02
CA PRO A 155 -40.79 -0.06 -26.87
C PRO A 155 -40.07 1.02 -26.04
N ARG A 156 -40.82 2.02 -25.56
CA ARG A 156 -40.29 3.16 -24.81
C ARG A 156 -39.62 2.75 -23.49
N GLY A 157 -40.05 1.66 -22.87
CA GLY A 157 -39.48 1.14 -21.65
C GLY A 157 -38.13 0.41 -21.80
N ASN A 158 -37.70 0.12 -23.05
CA ASN A 158 -36.43 -0.52 -23.29
C ASN A 158 -35.30 0.51 -23.20
N HIS A 159 -34.19 0.13 -22.58
CA HIS A 159 -32.97 0.94 -22.49
C HIS A 159 -31.73 0.06 -22.39
N TYR A 160 -30.76 0.32 -23.22
CA TYR A 160 -29.49 -0.42 -23.27
C TYR A 160 -28.47 0.21 -24.20
N THR A 161 -27.22 -0.18 -24.06
CA THR A 161 -26.20 -0.01 -25.10
C THR A 161 -25.52 -1.33 -25.36
N ILE A 162 -25.33 -1.67 -26.64
CA ILE A 162 -24.59 -2.82 -27.13
C ILE A 162 -23.44 -2.31 -27.96
N LEU A 163 -22.23 -2.58 -27.55
CA LEU A 163 -21.02 -2.35 -28.36
C LEU A 163 -20.48 -3.70 -28.80
N GLN A 164 -20.32 -3.90 -30.11
CA GLN A 164 -19.77 -5.10 -30.69
C GLN A 164 -18.57 -4.76 -31.57
N VAL A 165 -17.46 -5.46 -31.38
CA VAL A 165 -16.25 -5.37 -32.20
C VAL A 165 -16.07 -6.70 -32.91
N VAL A 166 -15.91 -6.64 -34.23
CA VAL A 166 -15.59 -7.79 -35.10
C VAL A 166 -14.30 -7.53 -35.86
N GLU A 167 -13.83 -8.52 -36.63
CA GLU A 167 -12.53 -8.44 -37.32
C GLU A 167 -11.40 -8.05 -36.35
N MET A 168 -11.35 -8.80 -35.27
CA MET A 168 -10.46 -8.48 -34.15
C MET A 168 -9.00 -8.59 -34.53
N HIS A 169 -8.21 -7.57 -34.19
CA HIS A 169 -6.77 -7.54 -34.39
C HIS A 169 -6.02 -8.51 -33.49
N ARG A 170 -6.63 -8.97 -32.41
CA ARG A 170 -6.02 -9.81 -31.37
C ARG A 170 -6.94 -10.93 -30.93
N VAL A 171 -6.36 -12.13 -30.82
CA VAL A 171 -7.05 -13.29 -30.26
C VAL A 171 -6.68 -13.46 -28.81
N PHE A 172 -7.67 -13.52 -27.92
CA PHE A 172 -7.45 -13.74 -26.50
C PHE A 172 -7.39 -15.24 -26.19
N HIS A 173 -6.29 -15.67 -25.58
CA HIS A 173 -6.09 -17.04 -25.11
C HIS A 173 -6.46 -17.17 -23.63
N GLY A 174 -6.52 -18.40 -23.11
CA GLY A 174 -6.99 -18.69 -21.76
C GLY A 174 -6.34 -17.86 -20.66
N ASN A 175 -5.01 -17.67 -20.72
CA ASN A 175 -4.29 -16.84 -19.74
C ASN A 175 -4.65 -15.34 -19.84
N THR A 176 -4.80 -14.83 -21.07
CA THR A 176 -5.24 -13.45 -21.31
C THR A 176 -6.67 -13.24 -20.81
N ILE A 177 -7.57 -14.21 -21.09
CA ILE A 177 -8.97 -14.15 -20.62
C ILE A 177 -9.01 -14.15 -19.09
N ARG A 178 -8.21 -14.97 -18.43
CA ARG A 178 -8.10 -14.97 -16.97
C ARG A 178 -7.67 -13.60 -16.46
N LYS A 179 -6.60 -13.01 -17.05
CA LYS A 179 -6.14 -11.67 -16.68
C LYS A 179 -7.23 -10.61 -16.90
N ILE A 180 -7.93 -10.62 -18.03
CA ILE A 180 -9.04 -9.68 -18.30
C ILE A 180 -10.05 -9.74 -17.16
N ARG A 181 -10.51 -10.94 -16.80
CA ARG A 181 -11.50 -11.13 -15.73
C ARG A 181 -10.98 -10.65 -14.39
N ASP A 182 -9.74 -10.97 -14.07
CA ASP A 182 -9.11 -10.61 -12.81
C ASP A 182 -8.91 -9.10 -12.69
N PHE A 183 -8.46 -8.44 -13.76
CA PHE A 183 -8.32 -6.99 -13.77
C PHE A 183 -9.66 -6.26 -13.74
N LEU A 184 -10.66 -6.70 -14.51
CA LEU A 184 -11.99 -6.07 -14.51
C LEU A 184 -12.63 -6.14 -13.11
N ARG A 185 -12.60 -7.30 -12.44
CA ARG A 185 -13.16 -7.40 -11.08
C ARG A 185 -12.36 -6.56 -10.06
N SER A 186 -11.05 -6.38 -10.26
CA SER A 186 -10.23 -5.49 -9.43
C SER A 186 -10.55 -4.02 -9.69
N MET A 187 -10.67 -3.61 -10.96
CA MET A 187 -10.96 -2.22 -11.35
C MET A 187 -12.28 -1.70 -10.80
N TYR A 188 -13.32 -2.54 -10.83
CA TYR A 188 -14.68 -2.17 -10.42
C TYR A 188 -15.07 -2.73 -9.04
N ARG A 189 -14.09 -3.11 -8.23
CA ARG A 189 -14.33 -3.78 -6.94
C ARG A 189 -15.19 -2.98 -5.96
N SER A 190 -15.11 -1.64 -5.98
CA SER A 190 -15.95 -0.78 -5.16
C SER A 190 -17.43 -0.94 -5.56
N ASP A 191 -17.73 -0.82 -6.84
CA ASP A 191 -19.10 -0.95 -7.37
C ASP A 191 -19.66 -2.37 -7.17
N LEU A 192 -18.81 -3.40 -7.36
CA LEU A 192 -19.17 -4.80 -7.15
C LEU A 192 -19.51 -5.09 -5.68
N ARG A 193 -18.68 -4.59 -4.74
CA ARG A 193 -18.91 -4.75 -3.29
C ARG A 193 -20.19 -4.04 -2.82
N ASN A 194 -20.43 -2.86 -3.36
CA ASN A 194 -21.57 -2.03 -2.97
C ASN A 194 -22.87 -2.45 -3.68
N GLY A 195 -22.83 -3.45 -4.57
CA GLY A 195 -24.00 -3.92 -5.31
C GLY A 195 -24.54 -2.93 -6.35
N ILE A 196 -23.71 -1.94 -6.73
CA ILE A 196 -24.06 -0.90 -7.74
C ILE A 196 -23.94 -1.47 -9.15
N LEU A 197 -22.92 -2.31 -9.37
CA LEU A 197 -22.60 -2.95 -10.63
C LEU A 197 -22.66 -4.47 -10.51
N ARG A 198 -23.33 -5.12 -11.46
CA ARG A 198 -23.26 -6.56 -11.74
C ARG A 198 -22.49 -6.75 -13.03
N LEU A 199 -21.24 -7.17 -12.95
CA LEU A 199 -20.37 -7.37 -14.12
C LEU A 199 -20.24 -8.86 -14.42
N ARG A 200 -20.48 -9.26 -15.67
CA ARG A 200 -20.41 -10.64 -16.12
C ARG A 200 -19.41 -10.82 -17.26
N TRP A 201 -18.70 -11.91 -17.21
CA TRP A 201 -17.93 -12.42 -18.35
C TRP A 201 -18.64 -13.65 -18.91
N ARG A 202 -19.31 -13.49 -20.05
CA ARG A 202 -20.33 -14.43 -20.53
C ARG A 202 -21.42 -14.61 -19.45
N GLU A 203 -21.63 -15.84 -19.00
CA GLU A 203 -22.61 -16.17 -17.96
C GLU A 203 -22.07 -16.08 -16.54
N GLN A 204 -20.73 -16.01 -16.40
CA GLN A 204 -20.08 -15.98 -15.10
C GLN A 204 -20.05 -14.56 -14.52
N GLU A 205 -20.63 -14.38 -13.35
CA GLU A 205 -20.55 -13.13 -12.60
C GLU A 205 -19.13 -12.94 -12.04
N LEU A 206 -18.61 -11.73 -12.22
CA LEU A 206 -17.33 -11.32 -11.66
C LEU A 206 -17.59 -10.74 -10.27
N THR A 207 -17.00 -11.33 -9.25
CA THR A 207 -17.12 -10.88 -7.88
C THR A 207 -15.76 -10.50 -7.34
N TRP A 208 -15.74 -9.58 -6.38
CA TRP A 208 -14.56 -9.26 -5.60
C TRP A 208 -14.85 -9.57 -4.14
N GLY A 209 -14.05 -10.45 -3.53
CA GLY A 209 -14.16 -10.76 -2.11
C GLY A 209 -13.96 -9.52 -1.25
N ARG A 210 -14.58 -9.49 -0.09
CA ARG A 210 -14.40 -8.37 0.83
C ARG A 210 -12.95 -8.37 1.33
N THR A 211 -12.18 -7.36 0.94
CA THR A 211 -10.79 -7.18 1.40
C THR A 211 -10.72 -7.15 2.93
N GLU A 212 -11.75 -6.65 3.56
CA GLU A 212 -11.90 -6.60 5.02
C GLU A 212 -11.92 -7.97 5.70
N GLU A 213 -12.39 -9.02 5.02
CA GLU A 213 -12.37 -10.39 5.53
C GLU A 213 -10.97 -11.00 5.56
N GLN A 214 -10.06 -10.43 4.78
CA GLN A 214 -8.65 -10.84 4.71
C GLN A 214 -7.77 -10.10 5.72
N LEU A 215 -8.32 -9.07 6.38
CA LEU A 215 -7.58 -8.30 7.36
C LEU A 215 -7.37 -9.10 8.64
N TYR A 216 -6.23 -8.85 9.25
CA TYR A 216 -5.93 -9.35 10.57
C TYR A 216 -6.94 -8.82 11.59
N VAL A 217 -7.40 -9.71 12.45
CA VAL A 217 -8.29 -9.41 13.56
C VAL A 217 -7.48 -9.45 14.86
N GLY A 218 -7.48 -8.33 15.58
CA GLY A 218 -6.85 -8.23 16.89
C GLY A 218 -7.57 -9.08 17.95
N LYS A 219 -7.00 -9.15 19.13
CA LYS A 219 -7.60 -9.90 20.27
C LYS A 219 -8.89 -9.29 20.78
N ASP A 220 -9.05 -8.00 20.57
CA ASP A 220 -10.26 -7.21 20.82
C ASP A 220 -11.39 -7.51 19.82
N GLY A 221 -11.13 -8.37 18.83
CA GLY A 221 -12.06 -8.70 17.75
C GLY A 221 -12.13 -7.62 16.66
N GLN A 222 -11.34 -6.54 16.76
CA GLN A 222 -11.31 -5.49 15.75
C GLN A 222 -10.35 -5.84 14.62
N ARG A 223 -10.74 -5.48 13.40
CA ARG A 223 -9.86 -5.60 12.23
C ARG A 223 -8.83 -4.51 12.25
N PHE A 224 -7.59 -4.86 11.94
CA PHE A 224 -6.50 -3.90 11.77
C PHE A 224 -6.72 -3.11 10.49
N ARG A 225 -7.50 -2.03 10.63
CA ARG A 225 -7.83 -1.07 9.59
C ARG A 225 -7.92 0.33 10.21
N LYS A 226 -7.26 1.29 9.58
CA LYS A 226 -7.27 2.70 9.96
C LYS A 226 -7.58 3.54 8.74
N GLU A 227 -8.51 4.47 8.86
CA GLU A 227 -8.77 5.48 7.85
C GLU A 227 -7.82 6.66 8.01
N PHE A 228 -7.52 7.33 6.90
CA PHE A 228 -6.71 8.54 6.89
C PHE A 228 -7.28 9.54 5.88
N GLU A 229 -7.02 10.82 6.17
CA GLU A 229 -7.35 11.94 5.31
C GLU A 229 -6.27 13.02 5.44
N PHE A 230 -5.83 13.56 4.31
CA PHE A 230 -4.91 14.69 4.23
C PHE A 230 -5.06 15.41 2.89
N GLU A 231 -4.42 16.57 2.74
CA GLU A 231 -4.46 17.36 1.52
C GLU A 231 -3.06 17.48 0.88
N VAL A 232 -3.00 17.48 -0.44
CA VAL A 232 -1.79 17.79 -1.22
C VAL A 232 -2.17 18.75 -2.34
N ASP A 233 -1.52 19.92 -2.42
CA ASP A 233 -1.84 21.00 -3.37
C ASP A 233 -3.33 21.40 -3.38
N GLY A 234 -3.96 21.45 -2.20
CA GLY A 234 -5.38 21.76 -2.05
C GLY A 234 -6.33 20.66 -2.54
N LYS A 235 -5.82 19.45 -2.80
CA LYS A 235 -6.58 18.29 -3.22
C LYS A 235 -6.67 17.29 -2.07
N ALA A 236 -7.87 16.84 -1.76
CA ALA A 236 -8.10 15.83 -0.74
C ALA A 236 -7.53 14.47 -1.17
N VAL A 237 -6.87 13.82 -0.24
CA VAL A 237 -6.41 12.43 -0.32
C VAL A 237 -7.03 11.68 0.85
N THR A 238 -7.92 10.77 0.56
CA THR A 238 -8.59 9.94 1.57
C THR A 238 -8.29 8.48 1.34
N GLY A 239 -8.42 7.65 2.36
CA GLY A 239 -8.18 6.24 2.19
C GLY A 239 -8.14 5.48 3.50
N TRP A 240 -7.68 4.25 3.40
CA TRP A 240 -7.46 3.40 4.57
C TRP A 240 -6.22 2.53 4.40
N VAL A 241 -5.63 2.15 5.52
CA VAL A 241 -4.52 1.19 5.62
C VAL A 241 -4.94 0.01 6.48
N GLY A 242 -4.46 -1.17 6.14
CA GLY A 242 -4.74 -2.39 6.89
C GLY A 242 -3.60 -3.41 6.82
N ILE A 243 -3.76 -4.48 7.57
CA ILE A 243 -2.80 -5.58 7.65
C ILE A 243 -3.49 -6.88 7.22
N LEU A 244 -2.93 -7.60 6.25
CA LEU A 244 -3.41 -8.92 5.87
C LEU A 244 -3.13 -9.95 6.98
N ASP A 245 -4.11 -10.78 7.29
CA ASP A 245 -3.92 -11.91 8.21
C ASP A 245 -2.95 -12.94 7.63
N ARG A 246 -3.08 -13.22 6.33
CA ARG A 246 -2.15 -14.07 5.57
C ARG A 246 -1.33 -13.21 4.63
N GLY A 247 -0.01 -13.35 4.69
CA GLY A 247 0.87 -12.66 3.76
C GLY A 247 0.57 -13.05 2.31
N SER A 248 0.33 -12.05 1.46
CA SER A 248 0.11 -12.21 0.03
C SER A 248 0.73 -11.02 -0.71
N ARG A 249 1.77 -11.28 -1.49
CA ARG A 249 2.41 -10.23 -2.26
C ARG A 249 1.49 -9.66 -3.35
N ALA A 250 0.59 -10.46 -3.88
CA ALA A 250 -0.36 -10.02 -4.91
C ALA A 250 -1.42 -9.07 -4.34
N ASP A 251 -1.84 -9.29 -3.08
CA ASP A 251 -2.92 -8.53 -2.45
C ASP A 251 -2.41 -7.35 -1.61
N ALA A 252 -1.10 -7.35 -1.25
CA ALA A 252 -0.46 -6.24 -0.54
C ALA A 252 -0.17 -5.05 -1.47
N GLY A 253 0.04 -3.88 -0.87
CA GLY A 253 0.23 -2.61 -1.54
C GLY A 253 -1.02 -1.74 -1.53
N PHE A 254 -0.88 -0.49 -1.94
CA PHE A 254 -2.00 0.44 -2.03
C PHE A 254 -2.64 0.39 -3.40
N SER A 255 -3.94 0.29 -3.41
CA SER A 255 -4.72 0.51 -4.63
C SER A 255 -5.13 1.97 -4.71
N ILE A 256 -4.84 2.60 -5.83
CA ILE A 256 -5.21 3.98 -6.12
C ILE A 256 -6.54 3.97 -6.86
N LEU A 257 -7.50 4.72 -6.33
CA LEU A 257 -8.84 4.85 -6.89
C LEU A 257 -9.09 6.29 -7.35
N GLN A 258 -9.91 6.43 -8.39
CA GLN A 258 -10.49 7.68 -8.82
C GLN A 258 -11.94 7.44 -9.23
N ALA A 259 -12.87 8.22 -8.71
CA ALA A 259 -14.32 8.02 -8.89
C ALA A 259 -14.72 6.54 -8.65
N ASP A 260 -14.23 5.95 -7.54
CA ASP A 260 -14.44 4.56 -7.16
C ASP A 260 -13.94 3.49 -8.15
N ARG A 261 -13.20 3.90 -9.18
CA ARG A 261 -12.50 2.99 -10.10
C ARG A 261 -11.05 2.87 -9.72
N VAL A 262 -10.54 1.63 -9.64
CA VAL A 262 -9.12 1.39 -9.42
C VAL A 262 -8.32 1.76 -10.68
N ILE A 263 -7.38 2.69 -10.51
CA ILE A 263 -6.42 3.13 -11.52
C ILE A 263 -5.17 2.25 -11.46
N MET A 264 -4.60 2.11 -10.27
CA MET A 264 -3.48 1.21 -9.98
C MET A 264 -3.87 0.31 -8.82
N GLY A 265 -3.68 -0.98 -8.94
CA GLY A 265 -4.09 -1.92 -7.91
C GLY A 265 -3.71 -3.35 -8.25
N TRP A 266 -4.36 -4.30 -7.63
CA TRP A 266 -4.09 -5.72 -7.84
C TRP A 266 -4.00 -6.11 -9.33
N PRO A 267 -2.99 -6.90 -9.75
CA PRO A 267 -1.92 -7.49 -8.94
C PRO A 267 -0.71 -6.55 -8.74
N ASP A 268 -0.69 -5.39 -9.38
CA ASP A 268 0.41 -4.44 -9.41
C ASP A 268 0.07 -3.17 -8.60
N ALA A 269 -0.29 -3.38 -7.33
CA ALA A 269 -0.62 -2.30 -6.42
C ALA A 269 0.57 -1.36 -6.18
N TRP A 270 0.29 -0.08 -5.97
CA TRP A 270 1.30 0.94 -5.70
C TRP A 270 2.01 0.68 -4.36
N ARG A 271 3.34 0.74 -4.40
CA ARG A 271 4.21 0.52 -3.23
C ARG A 271 5.20 1.66 -3.09
N PRO A 272 4.79 2.78 -2.46
CA PRO A 272 5.69 3.90 -2.25
C PRO A 272 6.92 3.49 -1.45
N SER A 273 8.09 3.89 -1.94
CA SER A 273 9.38 3.49 -1.36
C SER A 273 9.54 3.94 0.09
N SER A 274 8.91 5.03 0.45
CA SER A 274 8.89 5.57 1.81
C SER A 274 8.25 4.62 2.84
N LEU A 275 7.30 3.78 2.41
CA LEU A 275 6.61 2.79 3.26
C LEU A 275 7.13 1.36 3.04
N PHE A 276 7.34 0.97 1.79
CA PHE A 276 7.68 -0.41 1.43
C PHE A 276 9.18 -0.66 1.30
N GLY A 277 10.01 0.39 1.34
CA GLY A 277 11.46 0.31 1.12
C GLY A 277 11.85 0.24 -0.34
N GLN A 278 13.17 0.38 -0.63
CA GLN A 278 13.70 0.44 -2.00
C GLN A 278 13.86 -0.93 -2.68
N LEU A 279 13.79 -2.02 -1.94
CA LEU A 279 14.00 -3.36 -2.48
C LEU A 279 12.71 -3.96 -3.03
N LEU A 280 12.44 -3.67 -4.29
CA LEU A 280 11.50 -4.43 -5.11
C LEU A 280 12.01 -5.89 -5.20
N GLY A 281 11.42 -6.79 -4.45
CA GLY A 281 11.75 -8.21 -4.53
C GLY A 281 12.14 -8.86 -3.21
N SER A 282 12.34 -8.11 -2.15
CA SER A 282 12.59 -8.67 -0.82
C SER A 282 11.39 -9.48 -0.32
N ASN A 283 11.68 -10.56 0.38
CA ASN A 283 10.69 -11.38 1.08
C ASN A 283 10.21 -10.66 2.37
N ASP A 284 10.17 -9.32 2.32
CA ASP A 284 9.81 -8.44 3.42
C ASP A 284 8.32 -8.58 3.75
N LEU A 285 8.01 -8.68 5.03
CA LEU A 285 6.65 -8.82 5.55
C LEU A 285 5.77 -7.59 5.24
N VAL A 286 6.34 -6.40 5.16
CA VAL A 286 5.61 -5.19 4.74
C VAL A 286 5.06 -5.37 3.34
N ASN A 287 5.89 -5.86 2.39
CA ASN A 287 5.49 -6.13 1.01
C ASN A 287 4.49 -7.28 0.85
N GLN A 288 4.25 -8.05 1.90
CA GLN A 288 3.30 -9.15 1.90
C GLN A 288 2.03 -8.87 2.71
N ARG A 289 2.03 -7.88 3.60
CA ARG A 289 0.95 -7.69 4.58
C ARG A 289 0.33 -6.30 4.61
N LEU A 290 1.12 -5.26 4.33
CA LEU A 290 0.59 -3.90 4.32
C LEU A 290 -0.22 -3.67 3.04
N LEU A 291 -1.47 -3.25 3.20
CA LEU A 291 -2.35 -2.94 2.08
C LEU A 291 -3.23 -1.74 2.40
N GLY A 292 -3.88 -1.20 1.38
CA GLY A 292 -4.84 -0.11 1.56
C GLY A 292 -5.49 0.32 0.25
N GLU A 293 -6.36 1.29 0.37
CA GLU A 293 -6.98 1.99 -0.75
C GLU A 293 -6.78 3.50 -0.54
N ILE A 294 -6.44 4.21 -1.63
CA ILE A 294 -6.22 5.66 -1.63
C ILE A 294 -7.07 6.26 -2.73
N HIS A 295 -7.90 7.22 -2.40
CA HIS A 295 -8.73 7.98 -3.33
C HIS A 295 -8.00 9.26 -3.72
N LEU A 296 -7.76 9.44 -5.02
CA LEU A 296 -7.05 10.57 -5.63
C LEU A 296 -7.94 11.26 -6.68
N ASP A 297 -9.18 11.62 -6.31
CA ASP A 297 -10.18 12.14 -7.25
C ASP A 297 -9.77 13.46 -7.90
N GLY A 298 -9.06 14.31 -7.18
CA GLY A 298 -8.56 15.61 -7.66
C GLY A 298 -7.30 15.55 -8.52
N PHE A 299 -6.68 14.37 -8.70
CA PHE A 299 -5.41 14.23 -9.43
C PHE A 299 -5.66 13.86 -10.90
N GLU A 300 -4.67 14.17 -11.75
CA GLU A 300 -4.75 13.85 -13.17
C GLU A 300 -4.33 12.41 -13.43
N VAL A 301 -5.05 11.73 -14.34
CA VAL A 301 -4.74 10.35 -14.73
C VAL A 301 -4.33 10.27 -16.19
N SER A 302 -3.60 9.23 -16.54
CA SER A 302 -3.27 8.90 -17.92
C SER A 302 -4.54 8.71 -18.76
N HIS A 303 -4.42 8.85 -20.06
CA HIS A 303 -5.53 8.64 -20.99
C HIS A 303 -6.11 7.22 -20.91
N THR A 304 -5.25 6.22 -20.67
CA THR A 304 -5.63 4.81 -20.48
C THR A 304 -6.08 4.49 -19.05
N LYS A 305 -6.06 5.48 -18.15
CA LYS A 305 -6.45 5.36 -16.73
C LYS A 305 -5.71 4.20 -16.02
N ASP A 306 -4.43 4.08 -16.28
CA ASP A 306 -3.54 3.07 -15.70
C ASP A 306 -2.42 3.63 -14.84
N SER A 307 -2.35 4.97 -14.74
CA SER A 307 -1.38 5.69 -13.90
C SER A 307 -1.87 7.07 -13.52
N ILE A 308 -1.32 7.62 -12.44
CA ILE A 308 -1.50 9.01 -12.04
C ILE A 308 -0.42 9.85 -12.75
N LEU A 309 -0.84 10.99 -13.30
CA LEU A 309 0.06 11.97 -13.89
C LEU A 309 0.44 13.00 -12.81
N TRP A 310 1.44 12.65 -12.01
CA TRP A 310 1.95 13.52 -10.96
C TRP A 310 2.52 14.82 -11.52
N ARG A 311 2.24 15.94 -10.86
CA ARG A 311 2.79 17.25 -11.21
C ARG A 311 3.76 17.73 -10.13
N GLY A 312 4.93 18.22 -10.54
CA GLY A 312 5.93 18.73 -9.60
C GLY A 312 6.30 17.70 -8.54
N THR A 313 6.12 18.04 -7.26
CA THR A 313 6.47 17.22 -6.09
C THR A 313 5.27 16.48 -5.49
N GLN A 314 4.17 16.35 -6.22
CA GLN A 314 2.92 15.75 -5.70
C GLN A 314 3.12 14.32 -5.20
N GLU A 315 3.86 13.49 -5.93
CA GLU A 315 4.10 12.10 -5.54
C GLU A 315 4.87 12.02 -4.23
N GLU A 316 5.97 12.77 -4.13
CA GLU A 316 6.81 12.81 -2.92
C GLU A 316 6.02 13.33 -1.71
N GLU A 317 5.14 14.30 -1.91
CA GLU A 317 4.31 14.84 -0.83
C GLU A 317 3.23 13.85 -0.38
N VAL A 318 2.57 13.16 -1.30
CA VAL A 318 1.63 12.08 -0.98
C VAL A 318 2.37 10.97 -0.23
N GLU A 319 3.53 10.53 -0.71
CA GLU A 319 4.34 9.52 -0.03
C GLU A 319 4.74 9.94 1.39
N ARG A 320 5.20 11.17 1.56
CA ARG A 320 5.64 11.69 2.85
C ARG A 320 4.50 11.73 3.87
N LYS A 321 3.32 12.22 3.44
CA LYS A 321 2.13 12.28 4.30
C LYS A 321 1.60 10.89 4.60
N LEU A 322 1.54 10.02 3.60
CA LEU A 322 1.12 8.64 3.76
C LEU A 322 2.04 7.87 4.74
N ARG A 323 3.36 8.13 4.70
CA ARG A 323 4.28 7.56 5.68
C ARG A 323 3.99 8.03 7.10
N LYS A 324 3.62 9.29 7.29
CA LYS A 324 3.24 9.82 8.60
C LYS A 324 1.97 9.13 9.12
N GLU A 325 0.97 8.96 8.26
CA GLU A 325 -0.32 8.38 8.63
C GLU A 325 -0.28 6.85 8.82
N CYS A 326 0.57 6.14 8.05
CA CYS A 326 0.58 4.68 7.99
C CYS A 326 1.83 4.05 8.61
N GLY A 327 2.70 4.84 9.24
CA GLY A 327 3.98 4.37 9.79
C GLY A 327 3.82 3.30 10.86
N ASP A 328 2.84 3.45 11.74
CA ASP A 328 2.47 2.49 12.78
C ASP A 328 2.04 1.13 12.20
N TYR A 329 1.24 1.13 11.14
CA TYR A 329 0.81 -0.08 10.44
C TYR A 329 1.96 -0.76 9.70
N ARG A 330 2.86 0.02 9.09
CA ARG A 330 4.08 -0.51 8.49
C ARG A 330 4.95 -1.22 9.52
N ASP A 331 5.18 -0.60 10.67
CA ASP A 331 6.01 -1.18 11.72
C ASP A 331 5.37 -2.45 12.28
N PHE A 332 4.05 -2.47 12.46
CA PHE A 332 3.32 -3.68 12.84
C PHE A 332 3.43 -4.79 11.78
N ALA A 333 3.25 -4.46 10.49
CA ALA A 333 3.39 -5.43 9.40
C ALA A 333 4.77 -6.08 9.36
N ARG A 334 5.82 -5.30 9.69
CA ARG A 334 7.22 -5.75 9.71
C ARG A 334 7.48 -6.80 10.79
N LEU A 335 6.80 -6.71 11.92
CA LEU A 335 7.03 -7.57 13.09
C LEU A 335 6.21 -8.87 13.05
N ARG A 336 5.20 -8.98 12.19
CA ARG A 336 4.23 -10.08 12.25
C ARG A 336 4.61 -11.27 11.36
N ARG A 337 4.95 -12.41 11.96
CA ARG A 337 5.08 -13.72 11.29
C ARG A 337 3.99 -14.70 11.76
N LYS A 338 3.48 -15.52 10.82
CA LYS A 338 2.50 -16.57 11.14
C LYS A 338 3.19 -17.69 11.91
N GLY A 339 2.66 -18.04 13.09
CA GLY A 339 3.10 -19.21 13.88
C GLY A 339 4.01 -18.94 15.07
N LYS A 340 4.48 -17.70 15.31
CA LYS A 340 4.91 -17.29 16.64
C LYS A 340 3.65 -16.83 17.39
N GLU A 341 3.39 -17.41 18.54
CA GLU A 341 2.46 -16.82 19.51
C GLU A 341 2.83 -15.36 19.63
N GLU A 342 1.82 -14.50 19.47
CA GLU A 342 1.99 -13.08 19.68
C GLU A 342 2.73 -12.90 20.99
N GLN A 343 3.92 -12.30 20.97
CA GLN A 343 4.46 -11.70 22.18
C GLN A 343 3.43 -10.67 22.60
N ARG A 344 2.62 -11.06 23.57
CA ARG A 344 1.56 -10.24 24.10
C ARG A 344 2.20 -9.02 24.72
N GLY A 345 1.99 -7.87 24.10
CA GLY A 345 2.01 -6.65 24.89
C GLY A 345 1.01 -6.83 26.05
N PRO A 346 1.20 -6.16 27.16
CA PRO A 346 0.29 -6.24 28.27
C PRO A 346 -1.13 -5.89 27.80
N SER A 347 -2.14 -6.61 28.27
CA SER A 347 -3.55 -6.29 28.02
C SER A 347 -3.91 -4.92 28.60
N ASP A 348 -4.93 -4.26 28.10
CA ASP A 348 -5.38 -2.96 28.63
C ASP A 348 -5.66 -3.02 30.13
N LEU A 349 -6.10 -4.18 30.65
CA LEU A 349 -6.32 -4.40 32.08
C LEU A 349 -4.99 -4.42 32.84
N GLU A 350 -3.97 -5.09 32.31
CA GLU A 350 -2.61 -5.13 32.91
C GLU A 350 -1.95 -3.74 32.84
N VAL A 351 -2.11 -3.02 31.71
CA VAL A 351 -1.66 -1.63 31.56
C VAL A 351 -2.34 -0.72 32.57
N LYS A 352 -3.67 -0.84 32.73
CA LYS A 352 -4.43 -0.05 33.67
C LYS A 352 -3.98 -0.31 35.13
N ALA A 353 -3.81 -1.59 35.49
CA ALA A 353 -3.33 -1.95 36.81
C ALA A 353 -1.90 -1.41 37.08
N ALA A 354 -1.01 -1.48 36.07
CA ALA A 354 0.33 -0.92 36.18
C ALA A 354 0.33 0.60 36.29
N LEU A 355 -0.56 1.31 35.55
CA LEU A 355 -0.73 2.74 35.65
C LEU A 355 -1.27 3.16 37.03
N GLU A 356 -2.22 2.43 37.60
CA GLU A 356 -2.75 2.68 38.94
C GLU A 356 -1.65 2.54 40.03
N GLU A 357 -0.73 1.57 39.86
CA GLU A 357 0.43 1.43 40.77
C GLU A 357 1.41 2.59 40.60
N VAL A 358 1.76 2.96 39.37
CA VAL A 358 2.63 4.11 39.10
C VAL A 358 2.02 5.42 39.63
N GLU A 359 0.70 5.60 39.47
CA GLU A 359 -0.02 6.76 40.01
C GLU A 359 0.08 6.82 41.52
N LYS A 360 -0.09 5.71 42.23
CA LYS A 360 0.10 5.65 43.69
C LYS A 360 1.54 6.01 44.10
N GLU A 361 2.53 5.49 43.36
CA GLU A 361 3.94 5.84 43.61
C GLU A 361 4.19 7.34 43.41
N LEU A 362 3.65 7.95 42.34
CA LEU A 362 3.81 9.36 42.05
C LEU A 362 3.10 10.30 43.06
N LEU A 363 2.01 9.83 43.66
CA LEU A 363 1.25 10.57 44.65
C LEU A 363 1.75 10.34 46.10
N SER A 364 2.76 9.47 46.27
CA SER A 364 3.27 9.15 47.61
C SER A 364 4.04 10.32 48.24
N PRO A 365 4.00 10.46 49.60
CA PRO A 365 4.84 11.43 50.28
C PRO A 365 6.32 11.28 50.00
N GLU A 366 6.78 10.04 49.83
CA GLU A 366 8.17 9.71 49.51
C GLU A 366 8.60 10.27 48.15
N MET A 367 7.69 10.27 47.16
CA MET A 367 7.95 10.87 45.85
C MET A 367 8.07 12.40 45.99
N VAL A 368 7.18 13.02 46.73
CA VAL A 368 7.19 14.49 46.98
C VAL A 368 8.55 14.88 47.62
N ASP A 369 9.02 14.12 48.60
CA ASP A 369 10.32 14.35 49.22
C ASP A 369 11.49 14.23 48.24
N LYS A 370 11.41 13.29 47.28
CA LYS A 370 12.48 13.09 46.26
C LYS A 370 12.43 14.19 45.18
N ILE A 371 11.26 14.62 44.75
CA ILE A 371 11.12 15.71 43.76
C ILE A 371 11.58 17.06 44.36
N ASN A 372 11.30 17.32 45.63
CA ASN A 372 11.65 18.56 46.31
C ASN A 372 13.08 18.60 46.87
N ILE A 373 13.98 17.76 46.35
CA ILE A 373 15.39 17.85 46.70
C ILE A 373 15.92 19.24 46.37
N SER A 374 16.20 20.02 47.42
CA SER A 374 16.66 21.40 47.31
C SER A 374 18.17 21.50 46.96
N VAL A 375 18.94 20.45 47.13
CA VAL A 375 20.40 20.44 46.91
C VAL A 375 20.75 19.22 46.08
N VAL A 376 21.06 19.41 44.81
CA VAL A 376 21.72 18.38 43.95
C VAL A 376 23.23 18.47 44.23
N PRO A 377 23.95 17.36 44.45
CA PRO A 377 25.40 17.37 44.55
C PRO A 377 26.03 18.07 43.34
N SER A 378 27.16 18.78 43.58
CA SER A 378 27.84 19.42 42.46
C SER A 378 28.34 18.39 41.43
N PRO A 379 28.49 18.77 40.15
CA PRO A 379 28.99 17.86 39.12
C PRO A 379 30.32 17.20 39.50
N GLU A 380 31.20 17.92 40.21
CA GLU A 380 32.50 17.41 40.67
C GLU A 380 32.34 16.29 41.70
N ILE A 381 31.39 16.38 42.62
CA ILE A 381 31.08 15.33 43.60
C ILE A 381 30.50 14.10 42.90
N ILE A 382 29.61 14.30 41.94
CA ILE A 382 29.00 13.22 41.15
C ILE A 382 30.10 12.48 40.36
N GLU A 383 31.01 13.22 39.73
CA GLU A 383 32.12 12.65 38.94
C GLU A 383 33.14 11.94 39.81
N ALA A 384 33.54 12.53 40.93
CA ALA A 384 34.44 11.88 41.89
C ALA A 384 33.87 10.57 42.44
N ASN A 385 32.55 10.51 42.72
CA ASN A 385 31.92 9.27 43.17
C ASN A 385 31.86 8.22 42.07
N LYS A 386 31.61 8.64 40.84
CA LYS A 386 31.67 7.78 39.66
C LYS A 386 33.07 7.19 39.43
N ASP A 387 34.09 8.03 39.46
CA ASP A 387 35.47 7.60 39.28
C ASP A 387 35.88 6.59 40.36
N ARG A 388 35.52 6.85 41.63
CA ARG A 388 35.74 5.91 42.74
C ARG A 388 35.14 4.52 42.47
N ILE A 389 33.92 4.47 41.95
CA ILE A 389 33.23 3.21 41.62
C ILE A 389 33.95 2.51 40.48
N ILE A 390 34.30 3.23 39.42
CA ILE A 390 34.95 2.70 38.23
C ILE A 390 36.33 2.11 38.61
N ASP A 391 37.13 2.84 39.38
CA ASP A 391 38.46 2.38 39.82
C ASP A 391 38.35 1.15 40.70
N SER A 392 37.39 1.09 41.61
CA SER A 392 37.16 -0.07 42.48
C SER A 392 36.84 -1.32 41.66
N VAL A 393 35.97 -1.21 40.65
CA VAL A 393 35.53 -2.34 39.80
C VAL A 393 36.63 -2.76 38.83
N ARG A 394 37.39 -1.84 38.27
CA ARG A 394 38.54 -2.14 37.41
C ARG A 394 39.68 -2.85 38.16
N GLY A 395 39.88 -2.52 39.43
CA GLY A 395 40.92 -3.12 40.26
C GLY A 395 40.63 -4.54 40.74
N SER A 396 39.37 -4.91 40.90
CA SER A 396 38.96 -6.16 41.57
C SER A 396 37.92 -7.00 40.81
N GLY A 397 37.22 -6.41 39.86
CA GLY A 397 36.07 -7.04 39.18
C GLY A 397 36.46 -7.71 37.87
N LYS A 398 35.81 -8.88 37.61
CA LYS A 398 35.81 -9.51 36.30
C LYS A 398 34.52 -9.11 35.57
N ALA A 399 34.65 -8.68 34.32
CA ALA A 399 33.46 -8.37 33.51
C ALA A 399 32.51 -9.59 33.45
N ALA A 400 31.25 -9.35 33.69
CA ALA A 400 30.20 -10.36 33.55
C ALA A 400 29.95 -10.70 32.08
N ALA A 401 30.09 -9.68 31.21
CA ALA A 401 30.04 -9.83 29.75
C ALA A 401 30.93 -8.76 29.12
N GLU A 402 31.58 -9.10 28.02
CA GLU A 402 32.40 -8.17 27.24
C GLU A 402 32.39 -8.54 25.75
N GLY A 403 32.62 -7.56 24.90
CA GLY A 403 32.63 -7.78 23.45
C GLY A 403 32.93 -6.50 22.67
N ARG A 404 32.60 -6.55 21.39
CA ARG A 404 32.81 -5.44 20.45
C ARG A 404 31.60 -5.27 19.53
N ILE A 405 31.19 -4.02 19.29
CA ILE A 405 30.18 -3.64 18.31
C ILE A 405 30.90 -3.18 17.06
N GLY A 406 30.63 -3.82 15.93
CA GLY A 406 31.23 -3.53 14.62
C GLY A 406 32.50 -4.36 14.35
N SER A 407 33.05 -4.22 13.13
CA SER A 407 34.21 -4.99 12.66
C SER A 407 35.55 -4.37 13.10
N GLU A 408 36.55 -5.22 13.30
CA GLU A 408 37.94 -4.77 13.61
C GLU A 408 38.52 -3.96 12.44
N PRO A 409 39.42 -2.97 12.76
CA PRO A 409 39.85 -2.48 14.06
C PRO A 409 38.99 -1.37 14.66
N ALA A 410 37.98 -0.87 13.94
CA ALA A 410 37.24 0.36 14.26
C ALA A 410 36.02 0.14 15.18
N GLY A 411 35.77 -1.07 15.66
CA GLY A 411 34.61 -1.36 16.50
C GLY A 411 34.74 -0.84 17.94
N ILE A 412 33.57 -0.54 18.55
CA ILE A 412 33.46 -0.05 19.92
C ILE A 412 33.49 -1.23 20.87
N ARG A 413 34.44 -1.24 21.80
CA ARG A 413 34.51 -2.25 22.87
C ARG A 413 33.47 -1.96 23.94
N TRP A 414 32.91 -3.01 24.54
CA TRP A 414 32.00 -2.87 25.66
C TRP A 414 32.27 -3.90 26.74
N LYS A 415 32.03 -3.50 27.99
CA LYS A 415 32.16 -4.33 29.18
C LYS A 415 30.98 -4.06 30.11
N ILE A 416 30.37 -5.11 30.62
CA ILE A 416 29.30 -5.05 31.61
C ILE A 416 29.77 -5.73 32.88
N PHE A 417 29.66 -5.02 33.99
CA PHE A 417 29.95 -5.51 35.32
C PHE A 417 28.67 -5.58 36.15
N LEU A 418 28.53 -6.65 36.92
CA LEU A 418 27.42 -6.86 37.86
C LEU A 418 28.04 -6.95 39.28
N GLU A 419 28.05 -5.84 39.98
CA GLU A 419 28.77 -5.73 41.26
C GLU A 419 27.84 -5.42 42.44
N GLY A 420 28.18 -5.95 43.60
CA GLY A 420 27.53 -5.60 44.86
C GLY A 420 28.16 -4.36 45.48
N MET A 421 27.78 -3.19 45.02
CA MET A 421 28.20 -1.91 45.58
C MET A 421 27.39 -1.54 46.83
N SER A 422 27.51 -0.32 47.33
CA SER A 422 26.65 0.16 48.42
C SER A 422 25.19 0.27 47.92
N PRO A 423 24.18 -0.05 48.76
CA PRO A 423 22.78 0.24 48.45
C PRO A 423 22.49 1.71 48.13
N ASN A 424 23.33 2.63 48.59
CA ASN A 424 23.21 4.06 48.35
C ASN A 424 23.94 4.54 47.09
N ASP A 425 24.73 3.67 46.44
CA ASP A 425 25.37 3.99 45.16
C ASP A 425 24.34 3.93 44.02
N PRO A 426 24.58 4.63 42.90
CA PRO A 426 23.66 4.63 41.77
C PRO A 426 23.34 3.21 41.27
N TYR A 427 22.12 3.02 40.73
CA TYR A 427 21.66 1.75 40.16
C TYR A 427 22.52 1.27 38.99
N VAL A 428 23.10 2.24 38.25
CA VAL A 428 24.00 2.00 37.12
C VAL A 428 25.04 3.12 37.05
N VAL A 429 26.26 2.77 36.68
CA VAL A 429 27.32 3.71 36.36
C VAL A 429 27.85 3.39 34.98
N GLY A 430 27.79 4.36 34.08
CA GLY A 430 28.33 4.28 32.72
C GLY A 430 29.63 5.07 32.60
N GLU A 431 30.68 4.48 32.05
CA GLU A 431 31.91 5.19 31.68
C GLU A 431 32.07 5.25 30.16
N SER A 432 32.40 6.44 29.68
CA SER A 432 32.67 6.70 28.27
C SER A 432 33.96 7.53 28.09
N ALA A 433 34.94 7.38 28.96
CA ALA A 433 36.14 8.21 29.02
C ALA A 433 37.04 8.10 27.78
N LYS A 434 36.98 6.97 27.06
CA LYS A 434 37.68 6.78 25.78
C LYS A 434 36.65 6.51 24.70
N GLY A 435 36.67 7.26 23.60
CA GLY A 435 35.66 7.22 22.54
C GLY A 435 35.43 5.86 21.84
N ASP A 436 36.19 4.83 22.19
CA ASP A 436 36.15 3.47 21.64
C ASP A 436 35.77 2.37 22.66
N GLU A 437 35.44 2.72 23.91
CA GLU A 437 35.05 1.76 24.95
C GLU A 437 33.85 2.27 25.77
N ILE A 438 32.88 1.39 26.00
CA ILE A 438 31.71 1.61 26.86
C ILE A 438 31.79 0.65 28.03
N THR A 439 31.91 1.16 29.24
CA THR A 439 31.84 0.37 30.47
C THR A 439 30.52 0.64 31.19
N VAL A 440 29.80 -0.42 31.52
CA VAL A 440 28.52 -0.36 32.28
C VAL A 440 28.67 -1.16 33.55
N ILE A 441 28.44 -0.53 34.70
CA ILE A 441 28.50 -1.17 36.02
C ILE A 441 27.10 -1.11 36.63
N VAL A 442 26.48 -2.26 36.82
CA VAL A 442 25.14 -2.40 37.42
C VAL A 442 25.26 -2.80 38.87
N ASN A 443 24.60 -2.07 39.76
CA ASN A 443 24.64 -2.27 41.20
C ASN A 443 23.62 -3.32 41.65
N LYS A 444 24.05 -4.53 41.96
CA LYS A 444 23.20 -5.61 42.49
C LYS A 444 22.70 -5.37 43.93
N SER A 445 23.35 -4.48 44.68
CA SER A 445 22.94 -4.11 46.04
C SER A 445 21.90 -2.97 46.05
N HIS A 446 21.58 -2.37 44.89
CA HIS A 446 20.58 -1.34 44.83
C HIS A 446 19.19 -1.88 45.25
N PRO A 447 18.42 -1.17 46.09
CA PRO A 447 17.12 -1.65 46.60
C PRO A 447 16.16 -2.13 45.53
N TYR A 448 16.10 -1.48 44.35
CA TYR A 448 15.28 -1.89 43.24
C TYR A 448 15.64 -3.29 42.71
N TRP A 449 16.92 -3.60 42.57
CA TRP A 449 17.39 -4.95 42.18
C TRP A 449 16.86 -6.02 43.12
N ALA A 450 17.04 -5.81 44.43
CA ALA A 450 16.67 -6.79 45.44
C ALA A 450 15.15 -6.96 45.62
N SER A 451 14.36 -5.90 45.40
CA SER A 451 12.93 -5.90 45.70
C SER A 451 12.02 -6.17 44.51
N ARG A 452 12.44 -5.87 43.28
CA ARG A 452 11.56 -5.91 42.11
C ARG A 452 11.93 -6.97 41.05
N LEU A 453 13.15 -7.47 41.05
CA LEU A 453 13.62 -8.42 40.04
C LEU A 453 13.43 -9.87 40.54
N SER A 454 12.26 -10.43 40.34
CA SER A 454 11.91 -11.78 40.83
C SER A 454 11.92 -12.86 39.74
N THR A 455 11.98 -12.49 38.47
CA THR A 455 11.96 -13.40 37.31
C THR A 455 13.12 -13.15 36.37
N ALA A 456 13.53 -14.15 35.57
CA ALA A 456 14.58 -13.99 34.56
C ALA A 456 14.25 -12.88 33.55
N GLY A 457 13.00 -12.77 33.12
CA GLY A 457 12.55 -11.71 32.20
C GLY A 457 12.66 -10.31 32.81
N SER A 458 12.31 -10.15 34.10
CA SER A 458 12.45 -8.85 34.76
C SER A 458 13.90 -8.42 34.92
N VAL A 459 14.82 -9.39 35.13
CA VAL A 459 16.28 -9.14 35.18
C VAL A 459 16.77 -8.71 33.78
N GLU A 460 16.36 -9.41 32.75
CA GLU A 460 16.75 -9.09 31.36
C GLU A 460 16.30 -7.69 30.97
N ASP A 461 15.03 -7.32 31.21
CA ASP A 461 14.49 -6.01 30.90
C ASP A 461 15.20 -4.90 31.66
N TYR A 462 15.53 -5.13 32.95
CA TYR A 462 16.26 -4.18 33.75
C TYR A 462 17.70 -3.98 33.24
N LEU A 463 18.41 -5.06 32.95
CA LEU A 463 19.75 -5.00 32.39
C LEU A 463 19.77 -4.29 31.04
N ARG A 464 18.78 -4.57 30.20
CA ARG A 464 18.59 -3.89 28.90
C ARG A 464 18.41 -2.38 29.10
N GLN A 465 17.60 -1.95 30.07
CA GLN A 465 17.42 -0.53 30.38
C GLN A 465 18.76 0.11 30.83
N CYS A 466 19.46 -0.50 31.78
CA CYS A 466 20.74 0.01 32.28
C CYS A 466 21.80 0.16 31.18
N VAL A 467 21.93 -0.87 30.32
CA VAL A 467 22.89 -0.87 29.22
C VAL A 467 22.52 0.18 28.17
N TYR A 468 21.25 0.26 27.78
CA TYR A 468 20.81 1.21 26.75
C TYR A 468 20.87 2.66 27.23
N ASP A 469 20.60 2.94 28.49
CA ASP A 469 20.85 4.26 29.08
C ASP A 469 22.33 4.65 28.96
N SER A 470 23.23 3.77 29.36
CA SER A 470 24.68 4.02 29.30
C SER A 470 25.18 4.18 27.85
N VAL A 471 24.67 3.41 26.91
CA VAL A 471 25.03 3.52 25.49
C VAL A 471 24.46 4.82 24.87
N ALA A 472 23.24 5.21 25.23
CA ALA A 472 22.63 6.46 24.75
C ALA A 472 23.38 7.69 25.29
N GLU A 473 23.80 7.66 26.57
CA GLU A 473 24.65 8.70 27.14
C GLU A 473 26.02 8.77 26.45
N TRP A 474 26.62 7.61 26.17
CA TRP A 474 27.89 7.57 25.43
C TRP A 474 27.73 8.17 24.03
N GLN A 475 26.68 7.80 23.29
CA GLN A 475 26.39 8.36 21.97
C GLN A 475 26.18 9.88 22.02
N ALA A 476 25.44 10.37 23.00
CA ALA A 476 25.21 11.80 23.19
C ALA A 476 26.52 12.55 23.41
N ARG A 477 27.41 12.01 24.30
CA ARG A 477 28.72 12.61 24.58
C ARG A 477 29.69 12.54 23.40
N ALA A 478 29.67 11.44 22.64
CA ALA A 478 30.62 11.19 21.55
C ALA A 478 30.21 11.88 20.23
N LYS A 479 28.93 12.10 19.98
CA LYS A 479 28.42 12.50 18.67
C LYS A 479 27.52 13.74 18.65
N ALA A 480 26.94 14.13 19.78
CA ALA A 480 26.03 15.27 19.81
C ALA A 480 26.77 16.60 20.02
N ALA A 481 26.37 17.64 19.28
CA ALA A 481 26.89 19.00 19.44
C ALA A 481 26.41 19.65 20.76
N ALA A 482 25.28 19.21 21.28
CA ALA A 482 24.72 19.59 22.57
C ALA A 482 24.05 18.38 23.22
N ILE A 483 24.20 18.23 24.52
CA ILE A 483 23.55 17.17 25.30
C ILE A 483 22.32 17.77 25.97
N ASP A 484 21.15 17.33 25.52
CA ASP A 484 19.86 17.62 26.17
C ASP A 484 19.10 16.31 26.46
N PRO A 485 18.14 16.32 27.39
CA PRO A 485 17.40 15.12 27.78
C PRO A 485 16.61 14.46 26.63
N ASP A 486 16.15 15.24 25.66
CA ASP A 486 15.36 14.72 24.55
C ASP A 486 16.25 14.02 23.52
N THR A 487 17.50 14.48 23.32
CA THR A 487 18.50 13.77 22.52
C THR A 487 18.80 12.39 23.11
N ILE A 488 18.95 12.26 24.42
CA ILE A 488 19.20 10.97 25.09
C ILE A 488 17.99 10.03 24.90
N LYS A 489 16.77 10.53 25.08
CA LYS A 489 15.54 9.75 24.87
C LYS A 489 15.41 9.25 23.44
N LEU A 490 15.71 10.10 22.45
CA LEU A 490 15.69 9.73 21.03
C LEU A 490 16.69 8.60 20.73
N LEU A 491 17.92 8.71 21.25
CA LEU A 491 18.95 7.69 21.06
C LEU A 491 18.56 6.37 21.73
N LYS A 492 18.01 6.44 22.94
CA LYS A 492 17.52 5.26 23.66
C LYS A 492 16.34 4.59 22.92
N ASP A 493 15.41 5.35 22.36
CA ASP A 493 14.29 4.81 21.56
C ASP A 493 14.82 3.97 20.38
N GLN A 494 15.86 4.43 19.70
CA GLN A 494 16.48 3.67 18.61
C GLN A 494 17.08 2.35 19.10
N LEU A 495 17.75 2.35 20.27
CA LEU A 495 18.34 1.14 20.86
C LEU A 495 17.29 0.14 21.33
N LEU A 496 16.17 0.59 21.87
CA LEU A 496 15.06 -0.26 22.30
C LEU A 496 14.40 -1.04 21.14
N ARG A 497 14.63 -0.63 19.89
CA ARG A 497 14.16 -1.32 18.69
C ARG A 497 15.10 -2.44 18.23
N VAL A 498 16.35 -2.48 18.72
CA VAL A 498 17.37 -3.46 18.28
C VAL A 498 16.95 -4.90 18.53
N PRO A 499 16.42 -5.31 19.70
CA PRO A 499 16.01 -6.70 19.92
C PRO A 499 15.00 -7.21 18.90
N LEU A 500 14.05 -6.36 18.53
CA LEU A 500 13.02 -6.68 17.52
C LEU A 500 13.62 -6.87 16.13
N LEU A 501 14.70 -6.15 15.80
CA LEU A 501 15.40 -6.29 14.52
C LEU A 501 16.25 -7.55 14.46
N MET A 502 16.86 -7.95 15.58
CA MET A 502 17.68 -9.18 15.68
C MET A 502 16.83 -10.43 15.48
N GLU A 503 15.63 -10.49 16.06
CA GLU A 503 14.71 -11.61 15.88
C GLU A 503 14.34 -11.84 14.40
N VAL A 504 14.34 -10.77 13.59
CA VAL A 504 14.10 -10.85 12.14
C VAL A 504 15.27 -11.48 11.39
N HIS A 505 16.52 -11.23 11.82
CA HIS A 505 17.72 -11.73 11.13
C HIS A 505 18.09 -13.16 11.50
N GLU A 506 17.91 -13.59 12.76
CA GLU A 506 18.21 -14.96 13.20
C GLU A 506 17.35 -16.01 12.48
N GLU A 507 16.12 -15.68 12.14
CA GLU A 507 15.25 -16.58 11.38
C GLU A 507 15.58 -16.66 9.88
N GLU A 508 16.22 -15.64 9.31
CA GLU A 508 16.74 -15.67 7.94
C GLU A 508 18.00 -16.55 7.85
N GLY A 509 18.86 -16.52 8.86
CA GLY A 509 20.07 -17.34 8.94
C GLY A 509 19.80 -18.84 9.16
N SER A 510 18.74 -19.21 9.86
CA SER A 510 18.42 -20.61 10.16
C SER A 510 17.82 -21.40 9.00
N ARG A 511 17.41 -20.75 7.89
CA ARG A 511 16.90 -21.39 6.66
C ARG A 511 17.96 -21.62 5.60
N GLY A 512 19.20 -21.18 5.82
CA GLY A 512 20.35 -21.37 4.90
C GLY A 512 21.28 -22.49 5.32
N GLY A 513 20.79 -23.63 5.81
CA GLY A 513 21.60 -24.81 6.02
C GLY A 513 22.02 -25.44 4.67
N PRO A 514 23.29 -25.86 4.51
CA PRO A 514 23.80 -26.32 3.23
C PRO A 514 23.16 -27.66 2.84
N SER A 515 22.52 -27.69 1.67
CA SER A 515 22.25 -28.95 0.98
C SER A 515 23.59 -29.57 0.60
N VAL A 516 23.94 -30.66 1.28
CA VAL A 516 25.07 -31.52 0.90
C VAL A 516 24.86 -31.98 -0.52
N GLY A 517 25.71 -31.49 -1.42
CA GLY A 517 25.81 -31.94 -2.79
C GLY A 517 26.29 -33.37 -2.83
N ARG A 518 25.61 -34.18 -3.63
CA ARG A 518 26.23 -35.37 -4.23
C ARG A 518 26.91 -34.95 -5.52
N GLU A 519 28.24 -35.11 -5.53
CA GLU A 519 29.07 -35.19 -6.72
C GLU A 519 28.65 -36.42 -7.50
N ASP A 520 28.47 -36.27 -8.81
CA ASP A 520 28.92 -37.26 -9.79
C ASP A 520 29.09 -36.58 -11.16
N GLY A 521 30.29 -36.49 -11.59
CA GLY A 521 30.87 -37.10 -12.80
C GLY A 521 30.72 -36.33 -14.11
N ALA A 522 31.79 -35.63 -14.47
CA ALA A 522 32.42 -35.59 -15.80
C ALA A 522 31.62 -35.10 -17.02
N SER A 523 32.01 -34.05 -17.69
CA SER A 523 32.87 -34.05 -18.87
C SER A 523 32.89 -32.71 -19.58
N GLN A 524 34.08 -32.26 -19.84
CA GLN A 524 34.59 -31.28 -20.81
C GLN A 524 33.75 -31.04 -22.08
N ALA A 525 33.62 -29.81 -22.53
CA ALA A 525 34.32 -29.26 -23.69
C ALA A 525 33.68 -27.93 -24.18
N VAL A 526 34.51 -26.88 -24.22
CA VAL A 526 34.94 -26.10 -25.42
C VAL A 526 33.92 -25.13 -25.99
N VAL A 527 34.05 -23.82 -25.70
CA VAL A 527 34.70 -22.69 -26.42
C VAL A 527 33.99 -22.18 -27.70
N GLU A 528 33.96 -20.82 -27.72
CA GLU A 528 33.81 -19.87 -28.86
C GLU A 528 32.41 -19.60 -29.39
N ALA A 529 32.01 -18.39 -29.44
CA ALA A 529 32.38 -17.06 -29.86
C ALA A 529 31.31 -16.46 -30.82
N ALA A 530 31.00 -15.25 -30.54
CA ALA A 530 30.72 -14.14 -31.45
C ALA A 530 29.60 -14.23 -32.53
N HIS A 531 28.63 -13.49 -32.45
CA HIS A 531 28.28 -12.22 -33.12
C HIS A 531 26.93 -11.73 -32.66
#